data_bf11fca7a9031314cabd4d5628760034
#
_entry.id   bf11fca7a9031314cabd4d5628760034
#
_cell.length_a   1.000
_cell.length_b   1.000
_cell.length_c   1.000
_cell.angle_alpha   90.00
_cell.angle_beta   90.00
_cell.angle_gamma   90.00
#
_symmetry.space_group_name_H-M   'P 1'
#
loop_
_entity.id
_entity.type
_entity.pdbx_description
1 polymer ?
#
loop_
_entity_poly.entity_id
_entity_poly.type
_entity_poly.pdbx_seq_one_letter_code
_entity_poly.pdbx_strand_id
1 'polypeptide(L)'
;MTAPAAQRDLDAAGTEPILSVRQLVKHFPIRGKGVIRRTVGQIHAVCGVSFDLHPRETLGLVGESGCGKSTTGRTIIKLQPATSGEVLFRGGDLLSKSGRELREVRRDLQIVFQDPYASLNPRINVNEIVAEPLRIHGLYKKDSRDQLRELFRLVGLNPEHGNRYPHEFSGGQRQRIGIARALALEPKALVLDEPVSALDVSIQAGVVNLLEELQERLGLAYLFIAHDLSVVRHIADRVAVMYLGKIVELADRNELFAAPAHPYTQALISAIPIPDPRKERKRKRIVIAGDVPSPANPPSGCRFRTRCPKFANELSESERQRCVDEEPALIERGQGHPAACHYAAAEQVL
;
A
#
# COMPACT_ATOMS: atom_id res chain seq x y z
N MET A 1 -17.56 13.57 22.64
CA MET A 1 -18.37 12.33 22.54
C MET A 1 -18.27 11.90 21.09
N THR A 2 -17.32 11.01 20.79
CA THR A 2 -17.12 10.42 19.47
C THR A 2 -18.01 9.21 19.38
N ALA A 3 -18.91 9.21 18.38
CA ALA A 3 -19.75 8.05 18.05
C ALA A 3 -18.83 6.84 17.70
N PRO A 4 -19.17 5.61 18.12
CA PRO A 4 -18.42 4.44 17.73
C PRO A 4 -18.54 4.25 16.22
N ALA A 5 -17.40 3.98 15.56
CA ALA A 5 -17.37 3.55 14.18
C ALA A 5 -18.33 2.36 14.01
N ALA A 6 -19.32 2.53 13.14
CA ALA A 6 -20.25 1.47 12.81
C ALA A 6 -19.46 0.25 12.39
N GLN A 7 -19.73 -0.88 13.04
CA GLN A 7 -19.24 -2.18 12.70
C GLN A 7 -19.66 -2.45 11.27
N ARG A 8 -18.74 -2.34 10.31
CA ARG A 8 -18.98 -2.73 8.92
C ARG A 8 -19.11 -4.24 8.95
N ASP A 9 -20.31 -4.74 8.71
CA ASP A 9 -20.57 -6.17 8.58
C ASP A 9 -19.67 -6.71 7.46
N LEU A 10 -18.67 -7.50 7.84
CA LEU A 10 -17.76 -8.21 6.94
C LEU A 10 -18.46 -9.44 6.34
N ASP A 11 -19.57 -9.23 5.65
CA ASP A 11 -20.17 -10.23 4.74
C ASP A 11 -19.32 -10.40 3.45
N ALA A 12 -18.02 -10.09 3.51
CA ALA A 12 -17.10 -10.20 2.38
C ALA A 12 -16.61 -11.63 2.10
N ALA A 13 -16.97 -12.60 2.94
CA ALA A 13 -16.54 -14.00 2.77
C ALA A 13 -17.17 -14.73 1.55
N GLY A 14 -17.97 -14.04 0.73
CA GLY A 14 -18.62 -14.60 -0.47
C GLY A 14 -18.57 -13.71 -1.73
N THR A 15 -17.97 -12.52 -1.67
CA THR A 15 -17.89 -11.63 -2.83
C THR A 15 -16.60 -11.84 -3.61
N GLU A 16 -16.73 -11.96 -4.95
CA GLU A 16 -15.59 -12.08 -5.85
C GLU A 16 -14.64 -10.86 -5.69
N PRO A 17 -13.32 -11.07 -5.55
CA PRO A 17 -12.38 -9.97 -5.36
C PRO A 17 -12.35 -9.05 -6.59
N ILE A 18 -12.29 -7.73 -6.35
CA ILE A 18 -12.15 -6.74 -7.42
C ILE A 18 -10.76 -6.75 -8.03
N LEU A 19 -9.74 -7.06 -7.19
CA LEU A 19 -8.34 -7.20 -7.60
C LEU A 19 -7.76 -8.44 -6.94
N SER A 20 -7.19 -9.35 -7.76
CA SER A 20 -6.44 -10.52 -7.29
C SER A 20 -5.01 -10.46 -7.81
N VAL A 21 -4.07 -10.55 -6.90
CA VAL A 21 -2.64 -10.59 -7.19
C VAL A 21 -2.13 -12.00 -6.86
N ARG A 22 -1.48 -12.67 -7.82
CA ARG A 22 -1.01 -14.06 -7.68
C ARG A 22 0.46 -14.14 -8.04
N GLN A 23 1.30 -14.52 -7.08
CA GLN A 23 2.74 -14.74 -7.23
C GLN A 23 3.45 -13.63 -8.03
N LEU A 24 3.08 -12.36 -7.75
CA LEU A 24 3.63 -11.21 -8.47
C LEU A 24 5.12 -11.06 -8.17
N VAL A 25 5.92 -11.01 -9.24
CA VAL A 25 7.37 -10.82 -9.18
C VAL A 25 7.76 -9.58 -9.98
N LYS A 26 8.62 -8.74 -9.38
CA LYS A 26 9.29 -7.66 -10.08
C LYS A 26 10.75 -7.60 -9.66
N HIS A 27 11.63 -7.90 -10.61
CA HIS A 27 13.07 -7.74 -10.47
C HIS A 27 13.58 -6.65 -11.41
N PHE A 28 14.57 -5.88 -10.97
CA PHE A 28 15.23 -4.87 -11.79
C PHE A 28 16.66 -5.32 -12.09
N PRO A 29 17.08 -5.33 -13.38
CA PRO A 29 18.45 -5.70 -13.73
C PRO A 29 19.45 -4.63 -13.26
N ILE A 30 20.52 -5.06 -12.61
CA ILE A 30 21.69 -4.23 -12.30
C ILE A 30 22.61 -4.31 -13.53
N ARG A 31 22.84 -3.16 -14.18
CA ARG A 31 23.71 -3.08 -15.35
C ARG A 31 25.14 -2.70 -14.92
N GLY A 32 26.13 -3.43 -15.41
CA GLY A 32 27.56 -3.15 -15.18
C GLY A 32 28.01 -1.82 -15.83
N LYS A 33 29.07 -1.26 -15.27
CA LYS A 33 29.76 -0.07 -15.81
C LYS A 33 30.64 -0.53 -16.99
N GLY A 34 30.19 -0.36 -18.23
CA GLY A 34 31.01 -0.70 -19.43
C GLY A 34 30.32 -0.27 -20.71
N VAL A 35 31.03 -0.26 -21.83
CA VAL A 35 30.50 0.07 -23.16
C VAL A 35 29.38 -0.92 -23.54
N ILE A 36 29.56 -2.20 -23.20
CA ILE A 36 28.54 -3.22 -23.31
C ILE A 36 27.90 -3.39 -21.93
N ARG A 37 26.69 -2.83 -21.72
CA ARG A 37 25.93 -2.89 -20.47
C ARG A 37 25.40 -4.30 -20.20
N ARG A 38 26.25 -5.22 -19.74
CA ARG A 38 25.82 -6.57 -19.33
C ARG A 38 25.09 -6.50 -17.99
N THR A 39 24.06 -7.35 -17.83
CA THR A 39 23.37 -7.54 -16.53
C THR A 39 24.34 -8.29 -15.59
N VAL A 40 24.71 -7.66 -14.47
CA VAL A 40 25.64 -8.20 -13.46
C VAL A 40 24.93 -8.69 -12.20
N GLY A 41 23.62 -8.45 -12.08
CA GLY A 41 22.80 -8.86 -10.94
C GLY A 41 21.36 -8.38 -11.10
N GLN A 42 20.54 -8.64 -10.07
CA GLN A 42 19.14 -8.21 -10.03
C GLN A 42 18.79 -7.63 -8.66
N ILE A 43 17.93 -6.63 -8.63
CA ILE A 43 17.26 -6.15 -7.41
C ILE A 43 15.93 -6.88 -7.30
N HIS A 44 15.76 -7.66 -6.26
CA HIS A 44 14.57 -8.45 -5.95
C HIS A 44 13.52 -7.59 -5.22
N ALA A 45 12.85 -6.68 -5.94
CA ALA A 45 11.95 -5.70 -5.34
C ALA A 45 10.60 -6.29 -4.91
N VAL A 46 10.05 -7.25 -5.69
CA VAL A 46 8.82 -7.97 -5.37
C VAL A 46 9.06 -9.45 -5.72
N CYS A 47 8.71 -10.36 -4.80
CA CYS A 47 9.10 -11.76 -4.89
C CYS A 47 7.96 -12.70 -4.51
N GLY A 48 7.00 -12.89 -5.42
CA GLY A 48 5.88 -13.82 -5.22
C GLY A 48 4.80 -13.27 -4.28
N VAL A 49 4.46 -11.99 -4.40
CA VAL A 49 3.40 -11.35 -3.62
C VAL A 49 2.04 -11.83 -4.10
N SER A 50 1.18 -12.27 -3.16
CA SER A 50 -0.19 -12.72 -3.44
C SER A 50 -1.15 -12.16 -2.39
N PHE A 51 -2.27 -11.58 -2.84
CA PHE A 51 -3.38 -11.12 -2.01
C PHE A 51 -4.62 -10.85 -2.85
N ASP A 52 -5.76 -10.74 -2.19
CA ASP A 52 -7.03 -10.31 -2.75
C ASP A 52 -7.45 -8.98 -2.13
N LEU A 53 -8.06 -8.12 -2.93
CA LEU A 53 -8.74 -6.89 -2.51
C LEU A 53 -10.21 -7.02 -2.92
N HIS A 54 -11.11 -6.86 -1.95
CA HIS A 54 -12.55 -6.96 -2.19
C HIS A 54 -13.17 -5.59 -2.48
N PRO A 55 -14.37 -5.55 -3.09
CA PRO A 55 -15.11 -4.30 -3.26
C PRO A 55 -15.34 -3.62 -1.90
N ARG A 56 -15.17 -2.29 -1.86
CA ARG A 56 -15.36 -1.45 -0.66
C ARG A 56 -14.38 -1.75 0.49
N GLU A 57 -13.37 -2.55 0.26
CA GLU A 57 -12.32 -2.89 1.23
C GLU A 57 -11.14 -1.91 1.11
N THR A 58 -10.50 -1.63 2.24
CA THR A 58 -9.16 -1.04 2.30
C THR A 58 -8.16 -2.10 2.75
N LEU A 59 -7.31 -2.56 1.83
CA LEU A 59 -6.15 -3.39 2.17
C LEU A 59 -4.93 -2.50 2.39
N GLY A 60 -4.44 -2.44 3.63
CA GLY A 60 -3.19 -1.75 3.97
C GLY A 60 -1.97 -2.60 3.58
N LEU A 61 -1.03 -2.05 2.80
CA LEU A 61 0.26 -2.67 2.51
C LEU A 61 1.37 -1.89 3.23
N VAL A 62 1.94 -2.47 4.29
CA VAL A 62 2.87 -1.79 5.20
C VAL A 62 4.24 -2.46 5.25
N GLY A 63 5.25 -1.73 5.73
CA GLY A 63 6.62 -2.21 5.94
C GLY A 63 7.64 -1.09 5.84
N GLU A 64 8.90 -1.38 6.14
CA GLU A 64 10.01 -0.42 6.08
C GLU A 64 10.20 0.18 4.69
N SER A 65 10.83 1.36 4.62
CA SER A 65 11.18 1.98 3.33
C SER A 65 12.07 1.05 2.50
N GLY A 66 11.82 0.99 1.19
CA GLY A 66 12.58 0.13 0.27
C GLY A 66 12.19 -1.36 0.28
N CYS A 67 11.20 -1.81 1.08
CA CYS A 67 10.79 -3.23 1.08
C CYS A 67 9.99 -3.67 -0.16
N GLY A 68 9.63 -2.75 -1.08
CA GLY A 68 8.97 -3.08 -2.35
C GLY A 68 7.51 -2.63 -2.49
N LYS A 69 6.91 -1.95 -1.52
CA LYS A 69 5.49 -1.53 -1.51
C LYS A 69 5.06 -0.73 -2.75
N SER A 70 5.72 0.41 -2.99
CA SER A 70 5.42 1.28 -4.14
C SER A 70 5.69 0.56 -5.47
N THR A 71 6.71 -0.31 -5.50
CA THR A 71 6.98 -1.16 -6.67
C THR A 71 5.82 -2.12 -6.91
N THR A 72 5.26 -2.74 -5.86
CA THR A 72 4.09 -3.62 -5.94
C THR A 72 2.90 -2.86 -6.53
N GLY A 73 2.53 -1.70 -5.96
CA GLY A 73 1.42 -0.88 -6.46
C GLY A 73 1.58 -0.47 -7.93
N ARG A 74 2.78 0.02 -8.31
CA ARG A 74 3.08 0.43 -9.69
C ARG A 74 3.11 -0.74 -10.67
N THR A 75 3.49 -1.94 -10.22
CA THR A 75 3.47 -3.15 -11.06
C THR A 75 2.05 -3.65 -11.27
N ILE A 76 1.20 -3.60 -10.23
CA ILE A 76 -0.23 -3.97 -10.32
C ILE A 76 -0.94 -3.17 -11.41
N ILE A 77 -0.79 -1.84 -11.43
CA ILE A 77 -1.43 -0.99 -12.46
C ILE A 77 -0.65 -0.95 -13.79
N LYS A 78 0.37 -1.80 -13.91
CA LYS A 78 1.23 -1.91 -15.11
C LYS A 78 1.89 -0.59 -15.52
N LEU A 79 2.26 0.28 -14.54
CA LEU A 79 3.20 1.38 -14.76
C LEU A 79 4.64 0.87 -14.87
N GLN A 80 4.91 -0.28 -14.23
CA GLN A 80 6.13 -1.05 -14.39
C GLN A 80 5.76 -2.46 -14.86
N PRO A 81 6.46 -3.03 -15.86
CA PRO A 81 6.18 -4.38 -16.31
C PRO A 81 6.54 -5.37 -15.20
N ALA A 82 5.68 -6.35 -14.93
CA ALA A 82 5.98 -7.49 -14.08
C ALA A 82 7.08 -8.34 -14.69
N THR A 83 7.87 -9.03 -13.85
CA THR A 83 8.80 -10.06 -14.30
C THR A 83 8.06 -11.39 -14.52
N SER A 84 7.14 -11.72 -13.59
CA SER A 84 6.21 -12.85 -13.67
C SER A 84 5.06 -12.67 -12.70
N GLY A 85 4.12 -13.61 -12.67
CA GLY A 85 2.93 -13.58 -11.85
C GLY A 85 1.71 -13.11 -12.63
N GLU A 86 0.60 -12.97 -11.94
CA GLU A 86 -0.70 -12.62 -12.51
C GLU A 86 -1.36 -11.50 -11.69
N VAL A 87 -2.07 -10.61 -12.37
CA VAL A 87 -2.90 -9.58 -11.76
C VAL A 87 -4.26 -9.60 -12.45
N LEU A 88 -5.27 -10.08 -11.73
CA LEU A 88 -6.65 -10.09 -12.22
C LEU A 88 -7.39 -8.88 -11.67
N PHE A 89 -7.95 -8.08 -12.55
CA PHE A 89 -8.85 -6.98 -12.19
C PHE A 89 -10.23 -7.26 -12.77
N ARG A 90 -11.23 -7.40 -11.87
CA ARG A 90 -12.59 -7.80 -12.22
C ARG A 90 -12.62 -9.06 -13.09
N GLY A 91 -11.85 -10.07 -12.71
CA GLY A 91 -11.70 -11.35 -13.40
C GLY A 91 -10.85 -11.34 -14.68
N GLY A 92 -10.45 -10.16 -15.17
CA GLY A 92 -9.61 -10.04 -16.37
C GLY A 92 -8.12 -9.90 -16.06
N ASP A 93 -7.24 -10.66 -16.73
CA ASP A 93 -5.79 -10.51 -16.57
C ASP A 93 -5.30 -9.17 -17.11
N LEU A 94 -4.89 -8.29 -16.18
CA LEU A 94 -4.41 -6.94 -16.47
C LEU A 94 -3.03 -6.96 -17.12
N LEU A 95 -2.16 -7.92 -16.74
CA LEU A 95 -0.79 -7.94 -17.23
C LEU A 95 -0.70 -8.30 -18.72
N SER A 96 -1.67 -9.06 -19.26
CA SER A 96 -1.75 -9.37 -20.69
C SER A 96 -2.23 -8.19 -21.53
N LYS A 97 -3.04 -7.27 -20.97
CA LYS A 97 -3.66 -6.17 -21.72
C LYS A 97 -2.64 -5.12 -22.17
N SER A 98 -2.89 -4.51 -23.33
CA SER A 98 -2.05 -3.46 -23.91
C SER A 98 -2.90 -2.41 -24.64
N GLY A 99 -2.29 -1.30 -25.02
CA GLY A 99 -2.91 -0.27 -25.85
C GLY A 99 -4.28 0.20 -25.33
N ARG A 100 -5.31 -0.01 -26.15
CA ARG A 100 -6.70 0.42 -25.85
C ARG A 100 -7.29 -0.35 -24.66
N GLU A 101 -7.11 -1.65 -24.60
CA GLU A 101 -7.65 -2.48 -23.49
C GLU A 101 -7.07 -2.07 -22.12
N LEU A 102 -5.75 -1.80 -22.06
CA LEU A 102 -5.12 -1.32 -20.85
C LEU A 102 -5.64 0.07 -20.44
N ARG A 103 -5.94 0.93 -21.42
CA ARG A 103 -6.53 2.26 -21.15
C ARG A 103 -7.93 2.11 -20.55
N GLU A 104 -8.74 1.16 -21.05
CA GLU A 104 -10.08 0.88 -20.52
C GLU A 104 -10.01 0.39 -19.06
N VAL A 105 -9.10 -0.54 -18.73
CA VAL A 105 -8.90 -0.99 -17.35
C VAL A 105 -8.44 0.15 -16.44
N ARG A 106 -7.52 0.99 -16.91
CA ARG A 106 -7.02 2.15 -16.16
C ARG A 106 -8.09 3.22 -15.89
N ARG A 107 -9.23 3.19 -16.57
CA ARG A 107 -10.39 4.00 -16.20
C ARG A 107 -10.94 3.59 -14.83
N ASP A 108 -11.05 2.29 -14.59
CA ASP A 108 -11.65 1.73 -13.38
C ASP A 108 -10.63 1.54 -12.23
N LEU A 109 -9.32 1.48 -12.54
CA LEU A 109 -8.22 1.31 -11.58
C LEU A 109 -7.24 2.49 -11.69
N GLN A 110 -7.25 3.39 -10.71
CA GLN A 110 -6.47 4.61 -10.69
C GLN A 110 -5.40 4.59 -9.59
N ILE A 111 -4.45 5.54 -9.64
CA ILE A 111 -3.40 5.71 -8.65
C ILE A 111 -3.32 7.15 -8.15
N VAL A 112 -3.11 7.30 -6.83
CA VAL A 112 -2.68 8.55 -6.20
C VAL A 112 -1.23 8.37 -5.77
N PHE A 113 -0.35 9.26 -6.22
CA PHE A 113 1.10 9.17 -5.99
C PHE A 113 1.52 9.77 -4.66
N GLN A 114 2.67 9.33 -4.17
CA GLN A 114 3.30 9.73 -2.91
C GLN A 114 3.62 11.22 -2.82
N ASP A 115 4.18 11.81 -3.88
CA ASP A 115 4.59 13.21 -3.90
C ASP A 115 3.56 14.07 -4.63
N PRO A 116 2.77 14.87 -3.91
CA PRO A 116 1.79 15.76 -4.51
C PRO A 116 2.43 16.91 -5.32
N TYR A 117 3.72 17.22 -5.08
CA TYR A 117 4.43 18.23 -5.86
C TYR A 117 4.88 17.69 -7.22
N ALA A 118 5.50 16.51 -7.23
CA ALA A 118 5.99 15.89 -8.46
C ALA A 118 4.85 15.32 -9.34
N SER A 119 3.68 15.01 -8.73
CA SER A 119 2.56 14.40 -9.45
C SER A 119 1.69 15.38 -10.23
N LEU A 120 1.76 16.69 -9.96
CA LEU A 120 0.97 17.72 -10.61
C LEU A 120 1.85 18.56 -11.53
N ASN A 121 1.42 18.78 -12.78
CA ASN A 121 2.14 19.66 -13.70
C ASN A 121 2.02 21.14 -13.23
N PRO A 122 3.12 21.79 -12.82
CA PRO A 122 3.07 23.16 -12.28
C PRO A 122 2.73 24.25 -13.31
N ARG A 123 2.70 23.90 -14.60
CA ARG A 123 2.50 24.85 -15.72
C ARG A 123 1.04 24.99 -16.16
N ILE A 124 0.16 24.14 -15.65
CA ILE A 124 -1.28 24.16 -15.99
C ILE A 124 -2.10 24.38 -14.73
N ASN A 125 -3.29 24.96 -14.88
CA ASN A 125 -4.17 25.23 -13.76
C ASN A 125 -4.86 23.94 -13.24
N VAL A 126 -5.45 24.02 -12.06
CA VAL A 126 -6.02 22.86 -11.38
C VAL A 126 -7.23 22.28 -12.11
N ASN A 127 -8.06 23.11 -12.78
CA ASN A 127 -9.15 22.61 -13.64
C ASN A 127 -8.61 21.71 -14.76
N GLU A 128 -7.49 22.11 -15.38
CA GLU A 128 -6.87 21.35 -16.47
C GLU A 128 -6.27 20.04 -15.95
N ILE A 129 -5.64 20.06 -14.76
CA ILE A 129 -5.09 18.86 -14.10
C ILE A 129 -6.19 17.84 -13.83
N VAL A 130 -7.31 18.28 -13.22
CA VAL A 130 -8.42 17.36 -12.87
C VAL A 130 -9.17 16.92 -14.12
N ALA A 131 -9.25 17.74 -15.16
CA ALA A 131 -9.87 17.40 -16.45
C ALA A 131 -9.01 16.49 -17.33
N GLU A 132 -7.69 16.39 -17.09
CA GLU A 132 -6.75 15.67 -17.95
C GLU A 132 -7.15 14.21 -18.19
N PRO A 133 -7.52 13.41 -17.17
CA PRO A 133 -8.00 12.04 -17.39
C PRO A 133 -9.23 11.96 -18.30
N LEU A 134 -10.19 12.86 -18.13
CA LEU A 134 -11.38 12.93 -18.99
C LEU A 134 -11.03 13.21 -20.44
N ARG A 135 -10.06 14.11 -20.68
CA ARG A 135 -9.56 14.42 -22.04
C ARG A 135 -8.85 13.22 -22.66
N ILE A 136 -7.96 12.56 -21.91
CA ILE A 136 -7.20 11.39 -22.36
C ILE A 136 -8.16 10.26 -22.79
N HIS A 137 -9.24 10.08 -22.05
CA HIS A 137 -10.25 9.04 -22.33
C HIS A 137 -11.36 9.49 -23.29
N GLY A 138 -11.31 10.73 -23.79
CA GLY A 138 -12.33 11.26 -24.71
C GLY A 138 -13.70 11.48 -24.08
N LEU A 139 -13.74 11.65 -22.75
CA LEU A 139 -14.95 11.82 -21.95
C LEU A 139 -15.24 13.29 -21.60
N TYR A 140 -14.33 14.20 -21.90
CA TYR A 140 -14.49 15.62 -21.62
C TYR A 140 -15.55 16.24 -22.55
N LYS A 141 -16.66 16.72 -21.98
CA LYS A 141 -17.80 17.31 -22.69
C LYS A 141 -18.05 18.74 -22.20
N LYS A 142 -19.09 19.40 -22.77
CA LYS A 142 -19.45 20.78 -22.44
C LYS A 142 -19.90 20.95 -20.98
N ASP A 143 -20.56 19.95 -20.41
CA ASP A 143 -21.03 19.86 -19.04
C ASP A 143 -19.98 19.36 -18.03
N SER A 144 -18.79 18.97 -18.51
CA SER A 144 -17.68 18.52 -17.63
C SER A 144 -17.22 19.61 -16.67
N ARG A 145 -17.48 20.88 -16.92
CA ARG A 145 -17.17 21.96 -15.98
C ARG A 145 -17.95 21.81 -14.66
N ASP A 146 -19.20 21.43 -14.72
CA ASP A 146 -20.02 21.23 -13.53
C ASP A 146 -19.59 19.97 -12.79
N GLN A 147 -19.21 18.89 -13.51
CA GLN A 147 -18.59 17.70 -12.96
C GLN A 147 -17.28 18.03 -12.20
N LEU A 148 -16.42 18.88 -12.77
CA LEU A 148 -15.19 19.31 -12.09
C LEU A 148 -15.48 20.10 -10.81
N ARG A 149 -16.46 21.01 -10.86
CA ARG A 149 -16.89 21.77 -9.66
C ARG A 149 -17.38 20.84 -8.54
N GLU A 150 -18.11 19.80 -8.90
CA GLU A 150 -18.59 18.81 -7.94
C GLU A 150 -17.42 17.97 -7.37
N LEU A 151 -16.47 17.56 -8.20
CA LEU A 151 -15.25 16.89 -7.74
C LEU A 151 -14.45 17.76 -6.75
N PHE A 152 -14.34 19.07 -7.00
CA PHE A 152 -13.68 19.97 -6.04
C PHE A 152 -14.41 20.00 -4.70
N ARG A 153 -15.75 20.11 -4.69
CA ARG A 153 -16.54 20.07 -3.46
C ARG A 153 -16.37 18.73 -2.73
N LEU A 154 -16.40 17.64 -3.49
CA LEU A 154 -16.27 16.29 -2.98
C LEU A 154 -14.95 16.06 -2.23
N VAL A 155 -13.85 16.69 -2.68
CA VAL A 155 -12.55 16.63 -1.99
C VAL A 155 -12.31 17.79 -1.02
N GLY A 156 -13.34 18.61 -0.74
CA GLY A 156 -13.26 19.73 0.19
C GLY A 156 -12.41 20.91 -0.32
N LEU A 157 -12.37 21.14 -1.64
CA LEU A 157 -11.75 22.30 -2.26
C LEU A 157 -12.81 23.30 -2.73
N ASN A 158 -12.46 24.59 -2.73
CA ASN A 158 -13.32 25.62 -3.32
C ASN A 158 -13.27 25.55 -4.85
N PRO A 159 -14.41 25.33 -5.55
CA PRO A 159 -14.46 25.27 -7.00
C PRO A 159 -13.96 26.54 -7.71
N GLU A 160 -14.08 27.71 -7.08
CA GLU A 160 -13.60 28.97 -7.64
C GLU A 160 -12.07 29.06 -7.75
N HIS A 161 -11.35 28.20 -7.01
CA HIS A 161 -9.90 28.11 -7.09
C HIS A 161 -9.38 27.25 -8.24
N GLY A 162 -10.24 26.66 -9.07
CA GLY A 162 -9.85 25.79 -10.18
C GLY A 162 -8.93 26.45 -11.23
N ASN A 163 -8.94 27.79 -11.36
CA ASN A 163 -8.06 28.53 -12.26
C ASN A 163 -6.66 28.81 -11.68
N ARG A 164 -6.44 28.51 -10.40
CA ARG A 164 -5.14 28.66 -9.77
C ARG A 164 -4.18 27.55 -10.18
N TYR A 165 -2.89 27.80 -9.98
CA TYR A 165 -1.81 26.84 -10.25
C TYR A 165 -1.45 26.03 -9.00
N PRO A 166 -0.88 24.81 -9.12
CA PRO A 166 -0.55 23.97 -7.99
C PRO A 166 0.30 24.65 -6.91
N HIS A 167 1.23 25.52 -7.27
CA HIS A 167 2.10 26.23 -6.32
C HIS A 167 1.37 27.20 -5.38
N GLU A 168 0.13 27.59 -5.71
CA GLU A 168 -0.72 28.47 -4.87
C GLU A 168 -1.50 27.70 -3.79
N PHE A 169 -1.34 26.37 -3.72
CA PHE A 169 -2.05 25.50 -2.78
C PHE A 169 -1.08 24.91 -1.73
N SER A 170 -1.59 24.64 -0.52
CA SER A 170 -0.86 23.89 0.51
C SER A 170 -0.62 22.45 0.08
N GLY A 171 0.30 21.73 0.77
CA GLY A 171 0.58 20.32 0.51
C GLY A 171 -0.67 19.44 0.58
N GLY A 172 -1.49 19.61 1.62
CA GLY A 172 -2.74 18.88 1.77
C GLY A 172 -3.79 19.21 0.70
N GLN A 173 -3.86 20.47 0.26
CA GLN A 173 -4.73 20.85 -0.86
C GLN A 173 -4.25 20.24 -2.18
N ARG A 174 -2.94 20.18 -2.44
CA ARG A 174 -2.38 19.49 -3.62
C ARG A 174 -2.68 18.00 -3.60
N GLN A 175 -2.61 17.37 -2.43
CA GLN A 175 -3.01 15.97 -2.30
C GLN A 175 -4.48 15.77 -2.65
N ARG A 176 -5.37 16.65 -2.18
CA ARG A 176 -6.80 16.64 -2.54
C ARG A 176 -7.03 16.85 -4.05
N ILE A 177 -6.21 17.68 -4.72
CA ILE A 177 -6.23 17.83 -6.18
C ILE A 177 -5.84 16.51 -6.87
N GLY A 178 -4.80 15.83 -6.36
CA GLY A 178 -4.39 14.49 -6.86
C GLY A 178 -5.50 13.45 -6.71
N ILE A 179 -6.21 13.46 -5.58
CA ILE A 179 -7.37 12.59 -5.33
C ILE A 179 -8.52 12.95 -6.30
N ALA A 180 -8.85 14.24 -6.46
CA ALA A 180 -9.88 14.69 -7.41
C ALA A 180 -9.58 14.24 -8.85
N ARG A 181 -8.32 14.34 -9.28
CA ARG A 181 -7.85 13.86 -10.59
C ARG A 181 -8.08 12.35 -10.74
N ALA A 182 -7.74 11.56 -9.74
CA ALA A 182 -7.96 10.11 -9.76
C ALA A 182 -9.46 9.75 -9.80
N LEU A 183 -10.31 10.53 -9.14
CA LEU A 183 -11.76 10.33 -9.11
C LEU A 183 -12.48 10.79 -10.40
N ALA A 184 -11.84 11.58 -11.25
CA ALA A 184 -12.49 12.17 -12.44
C ALA A 184 -13.07 11.12 -13.41
N LEU A 185 -12.54 9.89 -13.41
CA LEU A 185 -13.01 8.78 -14.24
C LEU A 185 -14.00 7.85 -13.52
N GLU A 186 -14.42 8.18 -12.29
CA GLU A 186 -15.31 7.36 -11.46
C GLU A 186 -14.78 5.92 -11.29
N PRO A 187 -13.54 5.76 -10.80
CA PRO A 187 -12.89 4.45 -10.71
C PRO A 187 -13.61 3.52 -9.72
N LYS A 188 -13.29 2.24 -9.78
CA LYS A 188 -13.77 1.21 -8.84
C LYS A 188 -12.75 0.90 -7.77
N ALA A 189 -11.46 1.08 -8.08
CA ALA A 189 -10.38 0.88 -7.13
C ALA A 189 -9.29 1.95 -7.27
N LEU A 190 -8.66 2.31 -6.15
CA LEU A 190 -7.52 3.21 -6.09
C LEU A 190 -6.31 2.51 -5.45
N VAL A 191 -5.16 2.64 -6.09
CA VAL A 191 -3.86 2.40 -5.45
C VAL A 191 -3.40 3.74 -4.84
N LEU A 192 -3.27 3.79 -3.53
CA LEU A 192 -2.86 4.98 -2.78
C LEU A 192 -1.40 4.77 -2.35
N ASP A 193 -0.44 5.27 -3.15
CA ASP A 193 0.99 5.09 -2.91
C ASP A 193 1.50 6.16 -1.93
N GLU A 194 1.55 5.83 -0.64
CA GLU A 194 1.94 6.72 0.49
C GLU A 194 1.23 8.09 0.46
N PRO A 195 -0.10 8.15 0.41
CA PRO A 195 -0.84 9.36 0.07
C PRO A 195 -0.74 10.48 1.12
N VAL A 196 -0.18 10.21 2.29
CA VAL A 196 -0.06 11.18 3.40
C VAL A 196 1.37 11.36 3.92
N SER A 197 2.36 10.63 3.39
CA SER A 197 3.73 10.59 3.94
C SER A 197 4.47 11.93 3.91
N ALA A 198 4.13 12.80 2.95
CA ALA A 198 4.76 14.12 2.77
C ALA A 198 3.98 15.25 3.47
N LEU A 199 3.01 14.94 4.32
CA LEU A 199 2.12 15.91 4.96
C LEU A 199 2.34 15.96 6.48
N ASP A 200 2.07 17.12 7.08
CA ASP A 200 2.05 17.26 8.54
C ASP A 200 0.94 16.42 9.18
N VAL A 201 1.14 15.94 10.40
CA VAL A 201 0.25 15.00 11.12
C VAL A 201 -1.21 15.45 11.14
N SER A 202 -1.46 16.75 11.39
CA SER A 202 -2.83 17.30 11.40
C SER A 202 -3.51 17.27 10.02
N ILE A 203 -2.73 17.47 8.96
CA ILE A 203 -3.20 17.44 7.58
C ILE A 203 -3.39 16.00 7.13
N GLN A 204 -2.53 15.06 7.56
CA GLN A 204 -2.69 13.63 7.31
C GLN A 204 -4.06 13.13 7.75
N ALA A 205 -4.47 13.42 8.99
CA ALA A 205 -5.79 13.02 9.52
C ALA A 205 -6.94 13.53 8.63
N GLY A 206 -6.85 14.78 8.16
CA GLY A 206 -7.86 15.36 7.27
C GLY A 206 -7.94 14.72 5.89
N VAL A 207 -6.83 14.17 5.37
CA VAL A 207 -6.82 13.42 4.09
C VAL A 207 -7.31 11.99 4.29
N VAL A 208 -6.96 11.34 5.41
CA VAL A 208 -7.42 9.98 5.74
C VAL A 208 -8.94 9.96 5.93
N ASN A 209 -9.49 10.89 6.72
CA ASN A 209 -10.95 11.01 6.91
C ASN A 209 -11.67 11.28 5.58
N LEU A 210 -11.08 12.10 4.70
CA LEU A 210 -11.63 12.32 3.35
C LEU A 210 -11.66 11.01 2.55
N LEU A 211 -10.60 10.20 2.59
CA LEU A 211 -10.56 8.92 1.87
C LEU A 211 -11.60 7.93 2.41
N GLU A 212 -11.84 7.88 3.71
CA GLU A 212 -12.91 7.07 4.32
C GLU A 212 -14.29 7.53 3.84
N GLU A 213 -14.57 8.85 3.88
CA GLU A 213 -15.83 9.41 3.38
C GLU A 213 -16.05 9.08 1.89
N LEU A 214 -15.01 9.22 1.08
CA LEU A 214 -15.06 8.89 -0.35
C LEU A 214 -15.31 7.40 -0.60
N GLN A 215 -14.70 6.52 0.20
CA GLN A 215 -14.91 5.08 0.13
C GLN A 215 -16.38 4.73 0.42
N GLU A 216 -16.95 5.28 1.48
CA GLU A 216 -18.35 5.05 1.85
C GLU A 216 -19.34 5.56 0.79
N ARG A 217 -19.13 6.78 0.32
CA ARG A 217 -20.03 7.44 -0.65
C ARG A 217 -19.98 6.83 -2.04
N LEU A 218 -18.78 6.44 -2.50
CA LEU A 218 -18.53 6.00 -3.88
C LEU A 218 -18.35 4.49 -4.01
N GLY A 219 -18.27 3.76 -2.89
CA GLY A 219 -18.07 2.30 -2.88
C GLY A 219 -16.71 1.88 -3.40
N LEU A 220 -15.66 2.67 -3.15
CA LEU A 220 -14.31 2.45 -3.66
C LEU A 220 -13.58 1.32 -2.90
N ALA A 221 -12.74 0.58 -3.60
CA ALA A 221 -11.76 -0.30 -2.99
C ALA A 221 -10.37 0.36 -2.97
N TYR A 222 -9.61 0.22 -1.87
CA TYR A 222 -8.30 0.84 -1.72
C TYR A 222 -7.19 -0.18 -1.48
N LEU A 223 -6.12 -0.14 -2.28
CA LEU A 223 -4.82 -0.64 -1.89
C LEU A 223 -4.04 0.52 -1.28
N PHE A 224 -4.01 0.60 0.06
CA PHE A 224 -3.41 1.70 0.82
C PHE A 224 -1.98 1.34 1.21
N ILE A 225 -1.00 1.93 0.52
CA ILE A 225 0.42 1.72 0.79
C ILE A 225 0.90 2.78 1.78
N ALA A 226 1.50 2.35 2.90
CA ALA A 226 2.07 3.24 3.90
C ALA A 226 3.28 2.63 4.60
N HIS A 227 4.09 3.47 5.21
CA HIS A 227 5.12 3.06 6.15
C HIS A 227 4.70 3.28 7.61
N ASP A 228 3.70 4.11 7.87
CA ASP A 228 3.16 4.39 9.20
C ASP A 228 1.95 3.50 9.52
N LEU A 229 2.16 2.59 10.46
CA LEU A 229 1.12 1.67 10.95
C LEU A 229 0.00 2.38 11.72
N SER A 230 0.24 3.56 12.29
CA SER A 230 -0.80 4.33 12.99
C SER A 230 -1.89 4.79 12.02
N VAL A 231 -1.50 5.24 10.83
CA VAL A 231 -2.42 5.63 9.76
C VAL A 231 -3.21 4.42 9.27
N VAL A 232 -2.51 3.30 9.03
CA VAL A 232 -3.13 2.06 8.53
C VAL A 232 -4.11 1.48 9.55
N ARG A 233 -3.79 1.54 10.85
CA ARG A 233 -4.69 1.13 11.92
C ARG A 233 -6.04 1.86 11.88
N HIS A 234 -6.06 3.09 11.36
CA HIS A 234 -7.29 3.88 11.25
C HIS A 234 -8.13 3.49 10.03
N ILE A 235 -7.52 3.43 8.85
CA ILE A 235 -8.26 3.31 7.57
C ILE A 235 -8.40 1.88 7.04
N ALA A 236 -7.49 0.96 7.37
CA ALA A 236 -7.49 -0.38 6.76
C ALA A 236 -8.51 -1.32 7.40
N ASP A 237 -9.10 -2.20 6.60
CA ASP A 237 -9.89 -3.35 7.04
C ASP A 237 -8.98 -4.55 7.29
N ARG A 238 -8.08 -4.85 6.34
CA ARG A 238 -7.03 -5.87 6.43
C ARG A 238 -5.66 -5.27 6.18
N VAL A 239 -4.62 -5.90 6.71
CA VAL A 239 -3.24 -5.42 6.60
C VAL A 239 -2.33 -6.53 6.12
N ALA A 240 -1.56 -6.24 5.06
CA ALA A 240 -0.46 -7.05 4.55
C ALA A 240 0.87 -6.39 4.96
N VAL A 241 1.67 -7.09 5.74
CA VAL A 241 3.00 -6.63 6.18
C VAL A 241 4.04 -7.15 5.21
N MET A 242 4.83 -6.24 4.63
CA MET A 242 5.82 -6.57 3.60
C MET A 242 7.26 -6.35 4.12
N TYR A 243 8.12 -7.35 3.92
CA TYR A 243 9.55 -7.28 4.22
C TYR A 243 10.38 -7.84 3.05
N LEU A 244 11.39 -7.10 2.59
CA LEU A 244 12.29 -7.48 1.48
C LEU A 244 11.59 -8.17 0.31
N GLY A 245 10.55 -7.54 -0.22
CA GLY A 245 9.84 -8.02 -1.41
C GLY A 245 8.81 -9.11 -1.18
N LYS A 246 8.53 -9.51 0.07
CA LYS A 246 7.55 -10.56 0.40
C LYS A 246 6.54 -10.11 1.44
N ILE A 247 5.31 -10.61 1.35
CA ILE A 247 4.34 -10.50 2.44
C ILE A 247 4.76 -11.51 3.53
N VAL A 248 4.97 -11.00 4.73
CA VAL A 248 5.38 -11.82 5.88
C VAL A 248 4.22 -12.08 6.85
N GLU A 249 3.17 -11.27 6.80
CA GLU A 249 1.95 -11.46 7.60
C GLU A 249 0.77 -10.79 6.90
N LEU A 250 -0.41 -11.42 6.97
CA LEU A 250 -1.65 -10.91 6.40
C LEU A 250 -2.80 -11.23 7.35
N ALA A 251 -3.48 -10.21 7.85
CA ALA A 251 -4.55 -10.41 8.81
C ALA A 251 -5.62 -9.30 8.71
N ASP A 252 -6.77 -9.54 9.35
CA ASP A 252 -7.68 -8.48 9.77
C ASP A 252 -6.93 -7.44 10.62
N ARG A 253 -7.27 -6.17 10.47
CA ARG A 253 -6.64 -5.08 11.23
C ARG A 253 -6.66 -5.34 12.73
N ASN A 254 -7.81 -5.69 13.30
CA ASN A 254 -7.94 -5.84 14.74
C ASN A 254 -7.11 -7.03 15.25
N GLU A 255 -7.09 -8.14 14.52
CA GLU A 255 -6.27 -9.32 14.83
C GLU A 255 -4.78 -9.00 14.78
N LEU A 256 -4.32 -8.34 13.71
CA LEU A 256 -2.91 -7.97 13.54
C LEU A 256 -2.40 -7.08 14.68
N PHE A 257 -3.20 -6.06 15.07
CA PHE A 257 -2.80 -5.12 16.13
C PHE A 257 -2.97 -5.69 17.54
N ALA A 258 -3.87 -6.65 17.75
CA ALA A 258 -4.06 -7.31 19.03
C ALA A 258 -3.00 -8.39 19.31
N ALA A 259 -2.68 -9.20 18.29
CA ALA A 259 -1.85 -10.38 18.45
C ALA A 259 -1.01 -10.68 17.18
N PRO A 260 -0.04 -9.81 16.83
CA PRO A 260 0.85 -10.05 15.70
C PRO A 260 1.65 -11.34 15.90
N ALA A 261 1.82 -12.14 14.85
CA ALA A 261 2.44 -13.46 14.92
C ALA A 261 3.87 -13.49 14.36
N HIS A 262 4.19 -12.63 13.39
CA HIS A 262 5.54 -12.56 12.82
C HIS A 262 6.44 -11.64 13.65
N PRO A 263 7.68 -12.02 14.03
CA PRO A 263 8.55 -11.19 14.86
C PRO A 263 8.86 -9.80 14.29
N TYR A 264 8.86 -9.64 12.98
CA TYR A 264 8.98 -8.34 12.33
C TYR A 264 7.75 -7.45 12.57
N THR A 265 6.55 -8.00 12.47
CA THR A 265 5.30 -7.27 12.73
C THR A 265 5.20 -6.87 14.21
N GLN A 266 5.57 -7.77 15.11
CA GLN A 266 5.65 -7.49 16.55
C GLN A 266 6.56 -6.30 16.83
N ALA A 267 7.74 -6.26 16.20
CA ALA A 267 8.67 -5.14 16.34
C ALA A 267 8.11 -3.84 15.77
N LEU A 268 7.50 -3.87 14.58
CA LEU A 268 6.87 -2.69 13.96
C LEU A 268 5.74 -2.13 14.83
N ILE A 269 4.85 -3.00 15.33
CA ILE A 269 3.73 -2.59 16.21
C ILE A 269 4.27 -2.07 17.54
N SER A 270 5.32 -2.71 18.09
CA SER A 270 5.97 -2.22 19.31
C SER A 270 6.57 -0.82 19.18
N ALA A 271 6.82 -0.34 17.99
CA ALA A 271 7.36 1.00 17.73
C ALA A 271 6.29 2.10 17.64
N ILE A 272 5.00 1.75 17.50
CA ILE A 272 3.90 2.73 17.42
C ILE A 272 3.77 3.46 18.77
N PRO A 273 3.83 4.80 18.82
CA PRO A 273 3.66 5.54 20.07
C PRO A 273 2.26 5.34 20.68
N ILE A 274 2.21 5.10 21.99
CA ILE A 274 0.94 5.02 22.72
C ILE A 274 0.61 6.44 23.24
N PRO A 275 -0.60 6.97 22.97
CA PRO A 275 -0.98 8.31 23.42
C PRO A 275 -0.99 8.50 24.96
N ASP A 276 -1.05 7.39 25.74
CA ASP A 276 -0.97 7.41 27.19
C ASP A 276 0.49 7.37 27.67
N PRO A 277 1.02 8.47 28.27
CA PRO A 277 2.40 8.53 28.75
C PRO A 277 2.73 7.50 29.84
N ARG A 278 1.75 7.06 30.63
CA ARG A 278 1.95 6.05 31.68
C ARG A 278 2.14 4.67 31.10
N LYS A 279 1.37 4.32 30.06
CA LYS A 279 1.50 3.07 29.31
C LYS A 279 2.78 3.07 28.49
N GLU A 280 3.09 4.18 27.79
CA GLU A 280 4.30 4.32 26.99
C GLU A 280 5.59 4.10 27.78
N ARG A 281 5.67 4.60 29.03
CA ARG A 281 6.83 4.41 29.92
C ARG A 281 7.03 2.96 30.38
N LYS A 282 5.98 2.16 30.44
CA LYS A 282 6.04 0.75 30.89
C LYS A 282 6.28 -0.23 29.73
N ARG A 283 6.10 0.24 28.51
CA ARG A 283 6.20 -0.60 27.32
C ARG A 283 7.66 -0.98 27.03
N LYS A 284 7.87 -2.27 26.73
CA LYS A 284 9.14 -2.75 26.19
C LYS A 284 9.09 -2.72 24.67
N ARG A 285 9.86 -1.82 24.06
CA ARG A 285 10.02 -1.79 22.60
C ARG A 285 10.89 -2.95 22.15
N ILE A 286 10.45 -3.66 21.12
CA ILE A 286 11.25 -4.69 20.46
C ILE A 286 12.18 -4.00 19.49
N VAL A 287 13.47 -3.95 19.80
CA VAL A 287 14.49 -3.32 18.96
C VAL A 287 15.01 -4.33 17.94
N ILE A 288 14.81 -4.04 16.67
CA ILE A 288 15.39 -4.83 15.60
C ILE A 288 16.85 -4.39 15.41
N ALA A 289 17.78 -5.31 15.63
CA ALA A 289 19.21 -5.07 15.45
C ALA A 289 19.64 -5.22 13.98
N GLY A 290 20.66 -4.44 13.58
CA GLY A 290 21.27 -4.52 12.26
C GLY A 290 20.52 -3.78 11.15
N ASP A 291 21.23 -3.59 10.03
CA ASP A 291 20.68 -2.91 8.83
C ASP A 291 19.77 -3.82 8.00
N VAL A 292 18.90 -3.20 7.21
CA VAL A 292 18.09 -3.94 6.23
C VAL A 292 19.01 -4.58 5.19
N PRO A 293 18.94 -5.90 4.98
CA PRO A 293 19.75 -6.57 3.96
C PRO A 293 19.47 -6.00 2.55
N SER A 294 20.50 -6.05 1.70
CA SER A 294 20.36 -5.57 0.33
C SER A 294 19.35 -6.41 -0.47
N PRO A 295 18.38 -5.80 -1.16
CA PRO A 295 17.48 -6.50 -2.04
C PRO A 295 18.17 -7.10 -3.29
N ALA A 296 19.44 -6.75 -3.54
CA ALA A 296 20.25 -7.40 -4.58
C ALA A 296 20.76 -8.77 -4.15
N ASN A 297 20.98 -8.98 -2.84
CA ASN A 297 21.42 -10.24 -2.26
C ASN A 297 20.59 -10.55 -1.01
N PRO A 298 19.32 -10.92 -1.17
CA PRO A 298 18.47 -11.24 -0.03
C PRO A 298 18.98 -12.50 0.69
N PRO A 299 18.85 -12.60 2.04
CA PRO A 299 19.21 -13.78 2.79
C PRO A 299 18.49 -15.04 2.25
N SER A 300 19.16 -16.19 2.28
CA SER A 300 18.54 -17.50 2.01
C SER A 300 17.46 -17.82 3.06
N GLY A 301 16.57 -18.75 2.77
CA GLY A 301 15.52 -19.16 3.72
C GLY A 301 14.68 -17.98 4.21
N CYS A 302 14.52 -17.82 5.52
CA CYS A 302 13.81 -16.71 6.11
C CYS A 302 14.56 -15.38 5.90
N ARG A 303 14.00 -14.46 5.14
CA ARG A 303 14.64 -13.16 4.83
C ARG A 303 14.84 -12.26 6.04
N PHE A 304 14.03 -12.45 7.09
CA PHE A 304 14.13 -11.67 8.32
C PHE A 304 15.15 -12.24 9.33
N ARG A 305 15.67 -13.48 9.14
CA ARG A 305 16.52 -14.19 10.12
C ARG A 305 17.73 -13.39 10.62
N THR A 306 18.34 -12.56 9.76
CA THR A 306 19.52 -11.76 10.11
C THR A 306 19.22 -10.61 11.08
N ARG A 307 17.94 -10.25 11.24
CA ARG A 307 17.47 -9.18 12.14
C ARG A 307 16.45 -9.69 13.15
N CYS A 308 16.13 -10.98 13.12
CA CYS A 308 15.08 -11.58 13.95
C CYS A 308 15.55 -11.77 15.40
N PRO A 309 14.92 -11.13 16.40
CA PRO A 309 15.28 -11.31 17.80
C PRO A 309 15.05 -12.74 18.27
N LYS A 310 14.00 -13.42 17.77
CA LYS A 310 13.72 -14.82 18.07
C LYS A 310 14.85 -15.74 17.58
N PHE A 311 15.33 -15.54 16.35
CA PHE A 311 16.47 -16.26 15.78
C PHE A 311 17.74 -16.06 16.63
N ALA A 312 18.00 -14.84 17.10
CA ALA A 312 19.20 -14.52 17.84
C ALA A 312 19.21 -15.10 19.27
N ASN A 313 18.04 -15.09 19.95
CA ASN A 313 18.01 -15.28 21.41
C ASN A 313 17.23 -16.53 21.88
N GLU A 314 16.32 -17.08 21.06
CA GLU A 314 15.35 -18.09 21.53
C GLU A 314 15.50 -19.44 20.84
N LEU A 315 15.89 -19.46 19.54
CA LEU A 315 15.91 -20.69 18.76
C LEU A 315 17.16 -21.56 19.05
N SER A 316 16.96 -22.87 19.09
CA SER A 316 18.02 -23.87 19.08
C SER A 316 18.80 -23.87 17.74
N GLU A 317 19.96 -24.56 17.71
CA GLU A 317 20.81 -24.67 16.52
C GLU A 317 20.02 -25.27 15.32
N SER A 318 19.28 -26.33 15.53
CA SER A 318 18.48 -26.99 14.47
C SER A 318 17.35 -26.11 13.96
N GLU A 319 16.73 -25.32 14.83
CA GLU A 319 15.68 -24.37 14.45
C GLU A 319 16.23 -23.20 13.66
N ARG A 320 17.42 -22.69 14.05
CA ARG A 320 18.14 -21.67 13.29
C ARG A 320 18.54 -22.19 11.91
N GLN A 321 19.03 -23.43 11.82
CA GLN A 321 19.39 -24.03 10.54
C GLN A 321 18.19 -24.10 9.61
N ARG A 322 17.00 -24.47 10.12
CA ARG A 322 15.77 -24.43 9.33
C ARG A 322 15.45 -23.04 8.78
N CYS A 323 15.63 -21.98 9.57
CA CYS A 323 15.46 -20.59 9.09
C CYS A 323 16.49 -20.20 8.02
N VAL A 324 17.65 -20.85 7.96
CA VAL A 324 18.69 -20.61 6.92
C VAL A 324 18.36 -21.34 5.63
N ASP A 325 17.87 -22.58 5.72
CA ASP A 325 17.71 -23.50 4.59
C ASP A 325 16.34 -23.37 3.91
N GLU A 326 15.28 -23.12 4.71
CA GLU A 326 13.90 -23.14 4.24
C GLU A 326 13.28 -21.74 4.27
N GLU A 327 12.64 -21.33 3.15
CA GLU A 327 11.82 -20.14 3.12
C GLU A 327 10.45 -20.46 3.77
N PRO A 328 10.02 -19.70 4.81
CA PRO A 328 8.73 -19.93 5.44
C PRO A 328 7.58 -19.50 4.51
N ALA A 329 6.63 -20.41 4.29
CA ALA A 329 5.42 -20.10 3.56
C ALA A 329 4.46 -19.23 4.39
N LEU A 330 3.74 -18.32 3.71
CA LEU A 330 2.69 -17.50 4.31
C LEU A 330 1.44 -18.36 4.52
N ILE A 331 1.34 -19.01 5.68
CA ILE A 331 0.22 -19.90 6.04
C ILE A 331 -0.14 -19.74 7.53
N GLU A 332 -1.35 -20.12 7.86
CA GLU A 332 -1.82 -20.20 9.25
C GLU A 332 -1.38 -21.56 9.85
N ARG A 333 -0.84 -21.53 11.08
CA ARG A 333 -0.34 -22.70 11.84
C ARG A 333 -0.86 -22.71 13.28
N GLY A 334 -2.06 -22.19 13.53
CA GLY A 334 -2.66 -22.06 14.86
C GLY A 334 -2.48 -20.67 15.50
N GLN A 335 -1.91 -19.71 14.78
CA GLN A 335 -1.76 -18.32 15.25
C GLN A 335 -2.97 -17.43 14.91
N GLY A 336 -4.00 -17.97 14.24
CA GLY A 336 -5.25 -17.26 13.88
C GLY A 336 -5.26 -16.60 12.50
N HIS A 337 -4.10 -16.29 11.92
CA HIS A 337 -3.97 -15.68 10.58
C HIS A 337 -2.65 -16.08 9.91
N PRO A 338 -2.51 -15.94 8.57
CA PRO A 338 -1.30 -16.30 7.85
C PRO A 338 -0.07 -15.48 8.22
N ALA A 339 1.04 -16.18 8.60
CA ALA A 339 2.35 -15.59 8.86
C ALA A 339 3.48 -16.43 8.24
N ALA A 340 4.45 -15.77 7.61
CA ALA A 340 5.60 -16.41 6.97
C ALA A 340 6.77 -16.56 7.96
N CYS A 341 6.55 -17.32 9.01
CA CYS A 341 7.54 -17.67 10.03
C CYS A 341 7.38 -19.13 10.45
N HIS A 342 8.49 -19.90 10.52
CA HIS A 342 8.45 -21.29 10.98
C HIS A 342 8.00 -21.43 12.44
N TYR A 343 8.22 -20.37 13.23
CA TYR A 343 7.98 -20.28 14.67
C TYR A 343 7.08 -19.09 15.01
N ALA A 344 6.08 -18.85 14.14
CA ALA A 344 5.08 -17.81 14.39
C ALA A 344 4.34 -18.09 15.70
N ALA A 345 4.21 -17.05 16.52
CA ALA A 345 3.44 -17.09 17.75
C ALA A 345 2.72 -15.75 17.91
N ALA A 346 1.40 -15.80 18.01
CA ALA A 346 0.59 -14.61 18.24
C ALA A 346 0.83 -14.10 19.66
N GLU A 347 1.33 -12.89 19.79
CA GLU A 347 1.69 -12.28 21.08
C GLU A 347 1.13 -10.85 21.16
N GLN A 348 0.57 -10.52 22.33
CA GLN A 348 0.13 -9.16 22.61
C GLN A 348 1.35 -8.25 22.80
N VAL A 349 1.45 -7.19 22.01
CA VAL A 349 2.60 -6.26 21.99
C VAL A 349 2.22 -4.86 22.51
N LEU A 350 0.95 -4.45 22.39
CA LEU A 350 0.41 -3.14 22.82
C LEU A 350 -0.47 -3.24 24.05
#